data_379e0bbfd7bfc85b4b2ac01ccc3312db
#
_entry.id   379e0bbfd7bfc85b4b2ac01ccc3312db
#
_cell.length_a   1.000
_cell.length_b   1.000
_cell.length_c   1.000
_cell.angle_alpha   90.00
_cell.angle_beta   90.00
_cell.angle_gamma   90.00
#
_symmetry.space_group_name_H-M   'P 1'
#
loop_
_entity.id
_entity.type
_entity.pdbx_description
1 polymer ?
#
loop_
_entity_poly.entity_id
_entity_poly.type
_entity_poly.pdbx_seq_one_letter_code
_entity_poly.pdbx_strand_id
1 'polypeptide(L)'
;MEKLWNGNYIKIWTGNFLIHFSFTLIVPLLPLYLNETFGASKDTIGLVLAGYSVVALMVRPLGGYLVDSFPRKTVLLICNFFFVALFIGYIAAASLTVFAVFRTLHGAPFGATTVAATTVAIDVLPSSRRSEGIGYYGLSNNLSTALGPVVAIAVLNASDRDFTLLFQLSLLLALAGLVIDASIKMPDRQPIRKASVISLDRFFLLRGWREALAISTYSFSYGVLSTYVAIYGKETLEINNGTGLFFMLFAIGLIVSRLTGAHALAKGQIHRNASMGVLTAFAGYLLFATLHHPLAYYASAFIVGLGNGHMYPAFQNMFIDLAEHDQRGTANSSILTAWDIGVGMGVLCGGVLSEHLGYGSAFYAAALVNGLGAVWYFLHVHGHFERCRLR
;
A
#
# COMPACT_ATOMS: atom_id res chain seq x y z
N MET A 1 19.73 25.22 -5.21
CA MET A 1 18.52 24.38 -5.00
C MET A 1 18.91 23.15 -4.20
N GLU A 2 18.16 22.84 -3.14
CA GLU A 2 18.37 21.62 -2.38
C GLU A 2 18.10 20.37 -3.25
N LYS A 3 18.97 19.37 -3.14
CA LYS A 3 18.85 18.16 -3.98
C LYS A 3 17.77 17.25 -3.41
N LEU A 4 16.76 16.88 -4.23
CA LEU A 4 15.74 15.90 -3.88
C LEU A 4 16.38 14.54 -3.54
N TRP A 5 17.18 14.03 -4.45
CA TRP A 5 17.91 12.77 -4.32
C TRP A 5 19.19 12.95 -3.51
N ASN A 6 19.01 13.32 -2.22
CA ASN A 6 20.12 13.32 -1.26
C ASN A 6 20.44 11.89 -0.80
N GLY A 7 21.66 11.69 -0.25
CA GLY A 7 22.13 10.37 0.13
C GLY A 7 21.24 9.62 1.13
N ASN A 8 20.58 10.32 2.08
CA ASN A 8 19.69 9.69 3.04
C ASN A 8 18.34 9.32 2.40
N TYR A 9 17.84 10.15 1.48
CA TYR A 9 16.61 9.84 0.74
C TYR A 9 16.80 8.64 -0.19
N ILE A 10 17.93 8.53 -0.90
CA ILE A 10 18.26 7.36 -1.72
C ILE A 10 18.31 6.10 -0.85
N LYS A 11 18.91 6.16 0.35
CA LYS A 11 19.00 5.03 1.26
C LYS A 11 17.61 4.57 1.72
N ILE A 12 16.77 5.47 2.24
CA ILE A 12 15.42 5.09 2.68
C ILE A 12 14.54 4.60 1.52
N TRP A 13 14.70 5.17 0.33
CA TRP A 13 14.00 4.73 -0.87
C TRP A 13 14.41 3.29 -1.25
N THR A 14 15.72 3.02 -1.27
CA THR A 14 16.26 1.69 -1.61
C THR A 14 15.96 0.67 -0.52
N GLY A 15 16.09 1.03 0.77
CA GLY A 15 15.72 0.19 1.90
C GLY A 15 14.25 -0.21 1.85
N ASN A 16 13.36 0.77 1.65
CA ASN A 16 11.94 0.49 1.49
C ASN A 16 11.63 -0.39 0.26
N PHE A 17 12.31 -0.15 -0.87
CA PHE A 17 12.17 -1.01 -2.05
C PHE A 17 12.52 -2.46 -1.70
N LEU A 18 13.64 -2.72 -1.07
CA LEU A 18 14.11 -4.08 -0.73
C LEU A 18 13.21 -4.76 0.30
N ILE A 19 12.78 -4.06 1.36
CA ILE A 19 11.83 -4.56 2.36
C ILE A 19 10.49 -4.91 1.70
N HIS A 20 9.96 -4.02 0.87
CA HIS A 20 8.69 -4.25 0.19
C HIS A 20 8.80 -5.34 -0.88
N PHE A 21 9.92 -5.38 -1.59
CA PHE A 21 10.20 -6.40 -2.61
C PHE A 21 10.33 -7.80 -2.00
N SER A 22 11.02 -7.93 -0.85
CA SER A 22 11.09 -9.19 -0.12
C SER A 22 9.71 -9.74 0.28
N PHE A 23 8.78 -8.86 0.61
CA PHE A 23 7.41 -9.19 0.92
C PHE A 23 6.60 -9.58 -0.33
N THR A 24 6.63 -8.74 -1.39
CA THR A 24 5.87 -8.98 -2.62
C THR A 24 6.39 -10.17 -3.42
N LEU A 25 7.61 -10.61 -3.17
CA LEU A 25 8.21 -11.80 -3.76
C LEU A 25 7.46 -13.07 -3.30
N ILE A 26 7.05 -13.16 -2.06
CA ILE A 26 6.43 -14.38 -1.52
C ILE A 26 4.90 -14.37 -1.58
N VAL A 27 4.27 -13.20 -1.40
CA VAL A 27 2.80 -13.09 -1.20
C VAL A 27 1.97 -13.80 -2.26
N PRO A 28 2.21 -13.63 -3.57
CA PRO A 28 1.38 -14.26 -4.60
C PRO A 28 1.56 -15.78 -4.67
N LEU A 29 2.64 -16.33 -4.13
CA LEU A 29 2.93 -17.76 -4.15
C LEU A 29 2.57 -18.47 -2.84
N LEU A 30 2.22 -17.74 -1.78
CA LEU A 30 1.82 -18.34 -0.50
C LEU A 30 0.61 -19.29 -0.61
N PRO A 31 -0.45 -18.97 -1.37
CA PRO A 31 -1.55 -19.92 -1.56
C PRO A 31 -1.07 -21.25 -2.14
N LEU A 32 -0.18 -21.19 -3.13
CA LEU A 32 0.40 -22.35 -3.77
C LEU A 32 1.26 -23.16 -2.81
N TYR A 33 2.16 -22.49 -2.07
CA TYR A 33 2.99 -23.09 -1.03
C TYR A 33 2.15 -23.81 0.04
N LEU A 34 1.12 -23.16 0.57
CA LEU A 34 0.26 -23.74 1.60
C LEU A 34 -0.50 -24.98 1.11
N ASN A 35 -0.95 -24.95 -0.14
CA ASN A 35 -1.62 -26.09 -0.74
C ASN A 35 -0.65 -27.24 -1.02
N GLU A 36 0.48 -26.97 -1.66
CA GLU A 36 1.43 -28.03 -2.09
C GLU A 36 2.22 -28.63 -0.93
N THR A 37 2.62 -27.81 0.05
CA THR A 37 3.44 -28.27 1.18
C THR A 37 2.62 -28.87 2.30
N PHE A 38 1.45 -28.30 2.61
CA PHE A 38 0.65 -28.71 3.77
C PHE A 38 -0.72 -29.29 3.38
N GLY A 39 -1.09 -29.34 2.10
CA GLY A 39 -2.41 -29.81 1.66
C GLY A 39 -3.56 -28.92 2.17
N ALA A 40 -3.30 -27.62 2.42
CA ALA A 40 -4.28 -26.73 3.00
C ALA A 40 -5.47 -26.48 2.08
N SER A 41 -6.69 -26.50 2.63
CA SER A 41 -7.91 -26.14 1.91
C SER A 41 -7.95 -24.64 1.58
N LYS A 42 -8.74 -24.23 0.58
CA LYS A 42 -8.91 -22.83 0.18
C LYS A 42 -9.33 -21.93 1.35
N ASP A 43 -10.24 -22.41 2.20
CA ASP A 43 -10.71 -21.67 3.37
C ASP A 43 -9.59 -21.45 4.39
N THR A 44 -8.81 -22.50 4.65
CA THR A 44 -7.65 -22.44 5.56
C THR A 44 -6.59 -21.49 5.02
N ILE A 45 -6.30 -21.53 3.72
CA ILE A 45 -5.38 -20.59 3.06
C ILE A 45 -5.87 -19.15 3.25
N GLY A 46 -7.15 -18.90 2.98
CA GLY A 46 -7.78 -17.59 3.19
C GLY A 46 -7.61 -17.08 4.62
N LEU A 47 -7.88 -17.94 5.63
CA LEU A 47 -7.74 -17.59 7.04
C LEU A 47 -6.30 -17.25 7.43
N VAL A 48 -5.32 -18.06 6.99
CA VAL A 48 -3.89 -17.83 7.25
C VAL A 48 -3.42 -16.51 6.67
N LEU A 49 -3.84 -16.19 5.44
CA LEU A 49 -3.45 -14.95 4.77
C LEU A 49 -4.18 -13.73 5.37
N ALA A 50 -5.46 -13.87 5.75
CA ALA A 50 -6.22 -12.81 6.40
C ALA A 50 -5.65 -12.42 7.76
N GLY A 51 -5.15 -13.37 8.55
CA GLY A 51 -4.55 -13.12 9.87
C GLY A 51 -3.43 -12.06 9.81
N TYR A 52 -2.56 -12.15 8.83
CA TYR A 52 -1.53 -11.14 8.57
C TYR A 52 -2.12 -9.73 8.36
N SER A 53 -3.12 -9.61 7.49
CA SER A 53 -3.72 -8.32 7.14
C SER A 53 -4.43 -7.68 8.32
N VAL A 54 -5.13 -8.47 9.12
CA VAL A 54 -5.82 -8.01 10.34
C VAL A 54 -4.81 -7.46 11.34
N VAL A 55 -3.73 -8.20 11.62
CA VAL A 55 -2.71 -7.74 12.58
C VAL A 55 -1.97 -6.51 12.06
N ALA A 56 -1.64 -6.44 10.76
CA ALA A 56 -1.02 -5.27 10.15
C ALA A 56 -1.91 -4.03 10.32
N LEU A 57 -3.22 -4.15 10.04
CA LEU A 57 -4.19 -3.07 10.20
C LEU A 57 -4.27 -2.60 11.66
N MET A 58 -4.33 -3.52 12.62
CA MET A 58 -4.44 -3.17 14.04
C MET A 58 -3.17 -2.46 14.57
N VAL A 59 -2.00 -2.83 14.06
CA VAL A 59 -0.72 -2.26 14.54
C VAL A 59 -0.39 -0.92 13.87
N ARG A 60 -0.93 -0.58 12.71
CA ARG A 60 -0.62 0.69 12.02
C ARG A 60 -0.87 1.95 12.88
N PRO A 61 -2.01 2.11 13.55
CA PRO A 61 -2.23 3.26 14.45
C PRO A 61 -1.19 3.33 15.58
N LEU A 62 -0.83 2.17 16.15
CA LEU A 62 0.23 2.07 17.15
C LEU A 62 1.59 2.46 16.54
N GLY A 63 1.88 2.05 15.32
CA GLY A 63 3.07 2.44 14.57
C GLY A 63 3.19 3.95 14.43
N GLY A 64 2.10 4.65 14.12
CA GLY A 64 2.03 6.12 14.08
C GLY A 64 2.39 6.75 15.41
N TYR A 65 1.76 6.29 16.48
CA TYR A 65 2.07 6.74 17.84
C TYR A 65 3.53 6.51 18.23
N LEU A 66 4.09 5.33 17.93
CA LEU A 66 5.49 4.99 18.23
C LEU A 66 6.47 5.92 17.52
N VAL A 67 6.24 6.20 16.23
CA VAL A 67 7.11 7.04 15.40
C VAL A 67 7.06 8.51 15.85
N ASP A 68 5.94 8.96 16.39
CA ASP A 68 5.81 10.33 16.93
C ASP A 68 6.36 10.46 18.36
N SER A 69 6.32 9.39 19.15
CA SER A 69 6.74 9.37 20.55
C SER A 69 8.21 9.01 20.77
N PHE A 70 8.84 8.29 19.84
CA PHE A 70 10.21 7.78 19.97
C PHE A 70 11.09 8.21 18.79
N PRO A 71 12.43 8.07 18.88
CA PRO A 71 13.34 8.36 17.76
C PRO A 71 12.98 7.52 16.53
N ARG A 72 12.56 8.17 15.45
CA ARG A 72 11.98 7.54 14.24
C ARG A 72 12.85 6.47 13.62
N LYS A 73 14.17 6.73 13.54
CA LYS A 73 15.13 5.73 13.03
C LYS A 73 15.17 4.48 13.90
N THR A 74 15.15 4.64 15.22
CA THR A 74 15.15 3.50 16.16
C THR A 74 13.90 2.67 16.00
N VAL A 75 12.72 3.29 15.90
CA VAL A 75 11.45 2.58 15.64
C VAL A 75 11.53 1.83 14.31
N LEU A 76 12.00 2.47 13.23
CA LEU A 76 12.17 1.83 11.92
C LEU A 76 13.06 0.60 12.00
N LEU A 77 14.23 0.70 12.64
CA LEU A 77 15.19 -0.40 12.73
C LEU A 77 14.66 -1.57 13.56
N ILE A 78 13.97 -1.29 14.68
CA ILE A 78 13.34 -2.33 15.50
C ILE A 78 12.25 -3.06 14.70
N CYS A 79 11.37 -2.33 14.02
CA CYS A 79 10.33 -2.93 13.20
C CYS A 79 10.91 -3.76 12.05
N ASN A 80 11.91 -3.22 11.35
CA ASN A 80 12.60 -3.95 10.27
C ASN A 80 13.33 -5.19 10.79
N PHE A 81 13.93 -5.13 11.97
CA PHE A 81 14.56 -6.30 12.59
C PHE A 81 13.57 -7.44 12.82
N PHE A 82 12.41 -7.15 13.42
CA PHE A 82 11.37 -8.17 13.62
C PHE A 82 10.78 -8.64 12.30
N PHE A 83 10.61 -7.74 11.33
CA PHE A 83 10.18 -8.11 9.99
C PHE A 83 11.13 -9.12 9.33
N VAL A 84 12.43 -8.88 9.39
CA VAL A 84 13.47 -9.79 8.86
C VAL A 84 13.48 -11.11 9.63
N ALA A 85 13.44 -11.05 10.96
CA ALA A 85 13.51 -12.25 11.81
C ALA A 85 12.37 -13.24 11.54
N LEU A 86 11.18 -12.76 11.20
CA LEU A 86 10.03 -13.62 10.94
C LEU A 86 10.12 -14.42 9.63
N PHE A 87 10.98 -14.05 8.69
CA PHE A 87 11.30 -14.91 7.54
C PHE A 87 12.00 -16.20 7.96
N ILE A 88 12.82 -16.15 9.03
CA ILE A 88 13.43 -17.36 9.58
C ILE A 88 12.33 -18.34 10.08
N GLY A 89 11.25 -17.78 10.63
CA GLY A 89 10.09 -18.58 11.02
C GLY A 89 9.43 -19.30 9.85
N TYR A 90 9.35 -18.70 8.66
CA TYR A 90 8.81 -19.36 7.47
C TYR A 90 9.68 -20.52 6.99
N ILE A 91 11.02 -20.35 7.05
CA ILE A 91 11.98 -21.41 6.69
C ILE A 91 11.95 -22.56 7.69
N ALA A 92 11.75 -22.25 8.97
CA ALA A 92 11.75 -23.26 10.05
C ALA A 92 10.38 -23.91 10.29
N ALA A 93 9.31 -23.44 9.61
CA ALA A 93 7.95 -23.92 9.88
C ALA A 93 7.74 -25.37 9.40
N ALA A 94 7.69 -26.31 10.34
CA ALA A 94 7.46 -27.73 10.06
C ALA A 94 5.98 -28.11 9.96
N SER A 95 5.06 -27.21 10.25
CA SER A 95 3.61 -27.44 10.17
C SER A 95 2.83 -26.21 9.76
N LEU A 96 1.63 -26.42 9.20
CA LEU A 96 0.71 -25.36 8.81
C LEU A 96 0.40 -24.39 9.95
N THR A 97 0.17 -24.91 11.16
CA THR A 97 -0.14 -24.09 12.34
C THR A 97 1.03 -23.17 12.69
N VAL A 98 2.25 -23.69 12.72
CA VAL A 98 3.46 -22.91 13.00
C VAL A 98 3.65 -21.83 11.93
N PHE A 99 3.48 -22.17 10.65
CA PHE A 99 3.54 -21.20 9.57
C PHE A 99 2.47 -20.10 9.73
N ALA A 100 1.23 -20.47 10.04
CA ALA A 100 0.12 -19.53 10.25
C ALA A 100 0.40 -18.56 11.39
N VAL A 101 1.00 -19.03 12.50
CA VAL A 101 1.41 -18.17 13.61
C VAL A 101 2.46 -17.16 13.17
N PHE A 102 3.55 -17.61 12.53
CA PHE A 102 4.58 -16.70 12.01
C PHE A 102 4.02 -15.73 10.98
N ARG A 103 3.14 -16.19 10.09
CA ARG A 103 2.50 -15.36 9.08
C ARG A 103 1.64 -14.25 9.70
N THR A 104 0.83 -14.61 10.68
CA THR A 104 -0.03 -13.66 11.42
C THR A 104 0.82 -12.63 12.17
N LEU A 105 1.83 -13.09 12.91
CA LEU A 105 2.74 -12.21 13.65
C LEU A 105 3.53 -11.27 12.72
N HIS A 106 3.87 -11.69 11.51
CA HIS A 106 4.59 -10.87 10.54
C HIS A 106 3.80 -9.62 10.11
N GLY A 107 2.49 -9.63 10.25
CA GLY A 107 1.65 -8.45 10.02
C GLY A 107 2.01 -7.27 10.94
N ALA A 108 2.39 -7.54 12.20
CA ALA A 108 2.70 -6.49 13.16
C ALA A 108 3.92 -5.62 12.76
N PRO A 109 5.12 -6.19 12.56
CA PRO A 109 6.26 -5.39 12.14
C PRO A 109 6.07 -4.79 10.75
N PHE A 110 5.38 -5.44 9.82
CA PHE A 110 5.09 -4.87 8.52
C PHE A 110 4.22 -3.61 8.63
N GLY A 111 3.12 -3.68 9.39
CA GLY A 111 2.24 -2.53 9.62
C GLY A 111 3.00 -1.33 10.19
N ALA A 112 3.83 -1.56 11.22
CA ALA A 112 4.65 -0.51 11.83
C ALA A 112 5.78 -0.01 10.91
N THR A 113 6.47 -0.91 10.19
CA THR A 113 7.54 -0.56 9.24
C THR A 113 7.05 0.37 8.14
N THR A 114 5.88 0.11 7.55
CA THR A 114 5.33 0.95 6.47
C THR A 114 5.08 2.39 6.94
N VAL A 115 4.63 2.58 8.17
CA VAL A 115 4.45 3.90 8.78
C VAL A 115 5.81 4.55 9.09
N ALA A 116 6.72 3.81 9.71
CA ALA A 116 8.02 4.32 10.12
C ALA A 116 8.88 4.73 8.90
N ALA A 117 8.98 3.87 7.89
CA ALA A 117 9.76 4.14 6.69
C ALA A 117 9.26 5.38 5.93
N THR A 118 7.95 5.51 5.76
CA THR A 118 7.34 6.68 5.11
C THR A 118 7.62 7.95 5.92
N THR A 119 7.53 7.89 7.26
CA THR A 119 7.80 9.04 8.12
C THR A 119 9.27 9.46 8.09
N VAL A 120 10.20 8.49 8.12
CA VAL A 120 11.65 8.75 7.94
C VAL A 120 11.92 9.34 6.56
N ALA A 121 11.29 8.84 5.50
CA ALA A 121 11.45 9.39 4.15
C ALA A 121 11.03 10.87 4.08
N ILE A 122 9.92 11.23 4.72
CA ILE A 122 9.45 12.63 4.80
C ILE A 122 10.45 13.51 5.55
N ASP A 123 11.07 13.01 6.60
CA ASP A 123 12.01 13.79 7.42
C ASP A 123 13.36 14.04 6.75
N VAL A 124 13.84 13.13 5.93
CA VAL A 124 15.11 13.31 5.19
C VAL A 124 14.94 14.13 3.91
N LEU A 125 13.71 14.42 3.52
CA LEU A 125 13.40 15.28 2.37
C LEU A 125 13.51 16.76 2.73
N PRO A 126 14.11 17.60 1.85
CA PRO A 126 14.05 19.04 1.98
C PRO A 126 12.60 19.54 2.05
N SER A 127 12.31 20.48 2.92
CA SER A 127 10.95 21.01 3.08
C SER A 127 10.37 21.57 1.79
N SER A 128 11.21 22.23 0.97
CA SER A 128 10.85 22.81 -0.33
C SER A 128 10.50 21.78 -1.39
N ARG A 129 10.90 20.51 -1.23
CA ARG A 129 10.69 19.44 -2.22
C ARG A 129 9.98 18.21 -1.64
N ARG A 130 9.38 18.34 -0.46
CA ARG A 130 8.77 17.22 0.27
C ARG A 130 7.62 16.57 -0.50
N SER A 131 6.71 17.37 -1.04
CA SER A 131 5.54 16.86 -1.79
C SER A 131 5.95 16.09 -3.04
N GLU A 132 6.97 16.56 -3.75
CA GLU A 132 7.56 15.87 -4.89
C GLU A 132 8.20 14.54 -4.46
N GLY A 133 8.99 14.57 -3.36
CA GLY A 133 9.66 13.40 -2.81
C GLY A 133 8.69 12.31 -2.35
N ILE A 134 7.57 12.67 -1.72
CA ILE A 134 6.51 11.71 -1.36
C ILE A 134 5.97 11.00 -2.61
N GLY A 135 5.80 11.73 -3.71
CA GLY A 135 5.40 11.16 -4.99
C GLY A 135 6.39 10.09 -5.48
N TYR A 136 7.68 10.40 -5.49
CA TYR A 136 8.72 9.45 -5.91
C TYR A 136 8.93 8.30 -4.91
N TYR A 137 8.70 8.54 -3.61
CA TYR A 137 8.81 7.47 -2.61
C TYR A 137 7.83 6.32 -2.88
N GLY A 138 6.60 6.63 -3.26
CA GLY A 138 5.63 5.61 -3.65
C GLY A 138 6.02 4.76 -4.85
N LEU A 139 6.96 5.23 -5.70
CA LEU A 139 7.48 4.46 -6.81
C LEU A 139 8.22 3.20 -6.37
N SER A 140 8.92 3.23 -5.22
CA SER A 140 9.61 2.06 -4.66
C SER A 140 8.62 0.91 -4.37
N ASN A 141 7.45 1.23 -3.80
CA ASN A 141 6.40 0.25 -3.53
C ASN A 141 5.79 -0.30 -4.83
N ASN A 142 5.54 0.59 -5.81
CA ASN A 142 4.96 0.19 -7.10
C ASN A 142 5.89 -0.74 -7.87
N LEU A 143 7.20 -0.44 -7.90
CA LEU A 143 8.21 -1.29 -8.53
C LEU A 143 8.30 -2.66 -7.84
N SER A 144 8.28 -2.68 -6.50
CA SER A 144 8.28 -3.93 -5.74
C SER A 144 7.07 -4.79 -6.06
N THR A 145 5.89 -4.18 -6.12
CA THR A 145 4.63 -4.89 -6.42
C THR A 145 4.59 -5.41 -7.85
N ALA A 146 5.15 -4.67 -8.81
CA ALA A 146 5.20 -5.09 -10.20
C ALA A 146 6.24 -6.20 -10.45
N LEU A 147 7.42 -6.09 -9.84
CA LEU A 147 8.54 -7.02 -10.08
C LEU A 147 8.47 -8.27 -9.19
N GLY A 148 7.91 -8.16 -7.97
CA GLY A 148 7.87 -9.25 -7.00
C GLY A 148 7.32 -10.56 -7.56
N PRO A 149 6.08 -10.59 -8.09
CA PRO A 149 5.48 -11.81 -8.65
C PRO A 149 6.28 -12.37 -9.83
N VAL A 150 6.83 -11.51 -10.69
CA VAL A 150 7.59 -11.91 -11.88
C VAL A 150 8.88 -12.63 -11.48
N VAL A 151 9.63 -12.03 -10.56
CA VAL A 151 10.89 -12.62 -10.05
C VAL A 151 10.58 -13.89 -9.25
N ALA A 152 9.53 -13.89 -8.43
CA ALA A 152 9.13 -15.05 -7.65
C ALA A 152 8.83 -16.29 -8.53
N ILE A 153 8.05 -16.10 -9.59
CA ILE A 153 7.73 -17.17 -10.54
C ILE A 153 8.99 -17.63 -11.28
N ALA A 154 9.88 -16.71 -11.69
CA ALA A 154 11.12 -17.03 -12.36
C ALA A 154 12.06 -17.88 -11.45
N VAL A 155 12.20 -17.49 -10.18
CA VAL A 155 12.98 -18.23 -9.18
C VAL A 155 12.38 -19.62 -8.96
N LEU A 156 11.09 -19.71 -8.77
CA LEU A 156 10.39 -20.99 -8.53
C LEU A 156 10.53 -21.95 -9.71
N ASN A 157 10.42 -21.45 -10.94
CA ASN A 157 10.60 -22.26 -12.15
C ASN A 157 12.06 -22.70 -12.34
N ALA A 158 13.04 -21.88 -11.95
CA ALA A 158 14.46 -22.19 -12.09
C ALA A 158 15.00 -23.13 -10.98
N SER A 159 14.26 -23.30 -9.87
CA SER A 159 14.67 -24.08 -8.70
C SER A 159 13.83 -25.33 -8.46
N ASP A 160 13.21 -25.90 -9.49
CA ASP A 160 12.32 -27.07 -9.38
C ASP A 160 11.27 -26.92 -8.26
N ARG A 161 10.70 -25.69 -8.13
CA ARG A 161 9.65 -25.32 -7.16
C ARG A 161 10.15 -25.32 -5.70
N ASP A 162 11.39 -24.96 -5.46
CA ASP A 162 11.94 -24.81 -4.10
C ASP A 162 11.43 -23.51 -3.45
N PHE A 163 10.40 -23.60 -2.64
CA PHE A 163 9.88 -22.49 -1.85
C PHE A 163 10.85 -22.03 -0.75
N THR A 164 11.74 -22.93 -0.25
CA THR A 164 12.73 -22.57 0.77
C THR A 164 13.71 -21.56 0.22
N LEU A 165 14.18 -21.75 -1.03
CA LEU A 165 15.03 -20.78 -1.72
C LEU A 165 14.35 -19.42 -1.84
N LEU A 166 13.06 -19.39 -2.12
CA LEU A 166 12.29 -18.14 -2.21
C LEU A 166 12.24 -17.41 -0.86
N PHE A 167 12.01 -18.13 0.25
CA PHE A 167 12.03 -17.55 1.60
C PHE A 167 13.43 -17.06 1.99
N GLN A 168 14.48 -17.80 1.63
CA GLN A 168 15.87 -17.41 1.85
C GLN A 168 16.23 -16.14 1.07
N LEU A 169 15.84 -16.04 -0.20
CA LEU A 169 16.04 -14.85 -1.01
C LEU A 169 15.31 -13.64 -0.40
N SER A 170 14.05 -13.84 0.06
CA SER A 170 13.29 -12.80 0.74
C SER A 170 13.96 -12.33 2.03
N LEU A 171 14.48 -13.26 2.83
CA LEU A 171 15.27 -12.97 4.03
C LEU A 171 16.51 -12.12 3.71
N LEU A 172 17.29 -12.50 2.69
CA LEU A 172 18.49 -11.77 2.28
C LEU A 172 18.18 -10.35 1.79
N LEU A 173 17.12 -10.19 0.99
CA LEU A 173 16.67 -8.88 0.50
C LEU A 173 16.21 -7.99 1.65
N ALA A 174 15.42 -8.55 2.58
CA ALA A 174 14.95 -7.82 3.76
C ALA A 174 16.12 -7.40 4.67
N LEU A 175 17.10 -8.30 4.86
CA LEU A 175 18.32 -8.02 5.63
C LEU A 175 19.15 -6.90 4.96
N ALA A 176 19.31 -6.94 3.64
CA ALA A 176 19.98 -5.86 2.90
C ALA A 176 19.25 -4.51 3.09
N GLY A 177 17.91 -4.51 3.04
CA GLY A 177 17.10 -3.33 3.32
C GLY A 177 17.34 -2.79 4.74
N LEU A 178 17.33 -3.65 5.76
CA LEU A 178 17.62 -3.29 7.15
C LEU A 178 19.03 -2.66 7.30
N VAL A 179 20.04 -3.24 6.67
CA VAL A 179 21.44 -2.71 6.72
C VAL A 179 21.52 -1.33 6.05
N ILE A 180 20.85 -1.13 4.92
CA ILE A 180 20.79 0.17 4.25
C ILE A 180 20.09 1.19 5.16
N ASP A 181 18.94 0.85 5.74
CA ASP A 181 18.19 1.74 6.64
C ASP A 181 19.01 2.08 7.90
N ALA A 182 19.81 1.15 8.43
CA ALA A 182 20.69 1.41 9.54
C ALA A 182 21.76 2.46 9.20
N SER A 183 22.16 2.58 7.93
CA SER A 183 23.15 3.56 7.46
C SER A 183 22.61 4.99 7.26
N ILE A 184 21.30 5.22 7.41
CA ILE A 184 20.67 6.54 7.29
C ILE A 184 21.13 7.43 8.43
N LYS A 185 21.52 8.66 8.10
CA LYS A 185 21.85 9.69 9.09
C LYS A 185 20.65 10.59 9.28
N MET A 186 20.03 10.51 10.44
CA MET A 186 18.93 11.40 10.83
C MET A 186 19.48 12.57 11.67
N PRO A 187 18.93 13.78 11.52
CA PRO A 187 19.23 14.85 12.50
C PRO A 187 18.72 14.42 13.88
N ASP A 188 19.51 14.76 14.91
CA ASP A 188 19.14 14.52 16.30
C ASP A 188 17.85 15.27 16.62
N ARG A 189 16.76 14.52 16.73
CA ARG A 189 15.48 15.05 17.16
C ARG A 189 15.22 14.58 18.58
N GLN A 190 15.14 15.54 19.49
CA GLN A 190 14.65 15.19 20.83
C GLN A 190 13.17 14.80 20.71
N PRO A 191 12.78 13.62 21.23
CA PRO A 191 11.37 13.25 21.30
C PRO A 191 10.62 14.34 22.07
N ILE A 192 9.55 14.86 21.51
CA ILE A 192 8.71 15.84 22.20
C ILE A 192 7.96 15.07 23.28
N ARG A 193 8.55 15.02 24.49
CA ARG A 193 7.87 14.53 25.70
C ARG A 193 6.80 15.53 26.14
N LYS A 194 5.72 15.66 25.40
CA LYS A 194 4.48 16.17 25.96
C LYS A 194 3.83 15.01 26.71
N ALA A 195 3.87 15.06 28.04
CA ALA A 195 3.00 14.28 28.90
C ALA A 195 1.56 14.72 28.64
N SER A 196 0.97 14.26 27.55
CA SER A 196 -0.40 14.57 27.21
C SER A 196 -1.23 13.28 27.29
N VAL A 197 -2.42 13.42 27.82
CA VAL A 197 -3.47 12.42 27.91
C VAL A 197 -3.54 11.61 26.63
N ILE A 198 -3.64 10.29 26.71
CA ILE A 198 -3.88 9.40 25.57
C ILE A 198 -5.20 9.84 24.94
N SER A 199 -5.15 10.39 23.73
CA SER A 199 -6.33 10.83 22.98
C SER A 199 -6.41 10.04 21.66
N LEU A 200 -7.61 9.89 21.11
CA LEU A 200 -7.84 9.23 19.83
C LEU A 200 -7.04 9.89 18.69
N ASP A 201 -6.81 11.20 18.75
CA ASP A 201 -6.05 11.97 17.76
C ASP A 201 -4.55 11.59 17.70
N ARG A 202 -4.05 10.82 18.66
CA ARG A 202 -2.70 10.24 18.63
C ARG A 202 -2.61 8.92 17.85
N PHE A 203 -3.73 8.26 17.65
CA PHE A 203 -3.81 7.00 16.92
C PHE A 203 -4.39 7.19 15.52
N PHE A 204 -5.24 8.19 15.35
CA PHE A 204 -5.85 8.53 14.09
C PHE A 204 -5.99 10.06 14.00
N LEU A 205 -5.55 10.65 12.89
CA LEU A 205 -5.63 12.10 12.66
C LEU A 205 -7.10 12.50 12.42
N LEU A 206 -7.81 12.86 13.50
CA LEU A 206 -9.24 13.18 13.44
C LEU A 206 -9.54 14.36 12.51
N ARG A 207 -8.62 15.34 12.41
CA ARG A 207 -8.75 16.46 11.47
C ARG A 207 -8.84 15.98 10.01
N GLY A 208 -8.25 14.84 9.66
CA GLY A 208 -8.24 14.23 8.31
C GLY A 208 -9.39 13.24 8.05
N TRP A 209 -10.46 13.21 8.85
CA TRP A 209 -11.52 12.22 8.71
C TRP A 209 -12.26 12.28 7.36
N ARG A 210 -12.39 13.47 6.76
CA ARG A 210 -13.03 13.66 5.44
C ARG A 210 -12.19 13.09 4.33
N GLU A 211 -10.90 13.32 4.40
CA GLU A 211 -9.87 12.76 3.51
C GLU A 211 -9.79 11.24 3.67
N ALA A 212 -9.89 10.74 4.92
CA ALA A 212 -9.92 9.31 5.22
C ALA A 212 -11.13 8.62 4.59
N LEU A 213 -12.32 9.21 4.70
CA LEU A 213 -13.52 8.66 4.08
C LEU A 213 -13.39 8.63 2.56
N ALA A 214 -12.87 9.69 1.93
CA ALA A 214 -12.63 9.72 0.50
C ALA A 214 -11.66 8.61 0.06
N ILE A 215 -10.49 8.50 0.71
CA ILE A 215 -9.50 7.46 0.34
C ILE A 215 -10.06 6.04 0.55
N SER A 216 -10.92 5.83 1.56
CA SER A 216 -11.57 4.54 1.80
C SER A 216 -12.54 4.15 0.68
N THR A 217 -13.24 5.09 0.05
CA THR A 217 -14.12 4.78 -1.12
C THR A 217 -13.31 4.35 -2.33
N TYR A 218 -12.13 4.96 -2.56
CA TYR A 218 -11.23 4.55 -3.65
C TYR A 218 -10.61 3.20 -3.40
N SER A 219 -10.13 2.97 -2.18
CA SER A 219 -9.51 1.70 -1.82
C SER A 219 -10.53 0.56 -1.75
N PHE A 220 -11.81 0.83 -1.46
CA PHE A 220 -12.90 -0.13 -1.62
C PHE A 220 -12.97 -0.65 -3.06
N SER A 221 -13.00 0.26 -4.03
CA SER A 221 -13.07 -0.10 -5.45
C SER A 221 -11.83 -0.88 -5.89
N TYR A 222 -10.65 -0.52 -5.37
CA TYR A 222 -9.42 -1.25 -5.59
C TYR A 222 -9.46 -2.65 -4.97
N GLY A 223 -10.04 -2.82 -3.79
CA GLY A 223 -10.22 -4.12 -3.13
C GLY A 223 -11.08 -5.08 -3.96
N VAL A 224 -12.20 -4.59 -4.50
CA VAL A 224 -13.04 -5.37 -5.43
C VAL A 224 -12.24 -5.74 -6.68
N LEU A 225 -11.60 -4.77 -7.33
CA LEU A 225 -10.89 -4.97 -8.59
C LEU A 225 -9.74 -5.96 -8.42
N SER A 226 -8.84 -5.71 -7.47
CA SER A 226 -7.64 -6.54 -7.29
C SER A 226 -7.93 -7.99 -6.93
N THR A 227 -9.07 -8.25 -6.27
CA THR A 227 -9.44 -9.60 -5.83
C THR A 227 -10.17 -10.38 -6.91
N TYR A 228 -11.11 -9.75 -7.62
CA TYR A 228 -12.03 -10.47 -8.48
C TYR A 228 -11.76 -10.34 -9.98
N VAL A 229 -10.83 -9.47 -10.38
CA VAL A 229 -10.50 -9.20 -11.78
C VAL A 229 -10.02 -10.45 -12.54
N ALA A 230 -9.25 -11.31 -11.89
CA ALA A 230 -8.72 -12.53 -12.50
C ALA A 230 -9.83 -13.54 -12.85
N ILE A 231 -10.73 -13.75 -11.89
CA ILE A 231 -11.85 -14.70 -12.04
C ILE A 231 -12.84 -14.15 -13.07
N TYR A 232 -13.19 -12.86 -12.96
CA TYR A 232 -14.06 -12.20 -13.93
C TYR A 232 -13.51 -12.25 -15.35
N GLY A 233 -12.22 -11.99 -15.54
CA GLY A 233 -11.55 -12.09 -16.84
C GLY A 233 -11.68 -13.49 -17.44
N LYS A 234 -11.46 -14.53 -16.63
CA LYS A 234 -11.53 -15.91 -17.06
C LYS A 234 -12.98 -16.38 -17.33
N GLU A 235 -13.90 -16.12 -16.39
CA GLU A 235 -15.26 -16.70 -16.47
C GLU A 235 -16.22 -15.89 -17.34
N THR A 236 -16.04 -14.56 -17.40
CA THR A 236 -16.97 -13.68 -18.12
C THR A 236 -16.45 -13.22 -19.47
N LEU A 237 -15.14 -12.99 -19.59
CA LEU A 237 -14.51 -12.46 -20.81
C LEU A 237 -13.69 -13.52 -21.57
N GLU A 238 -13.63 -14.75 -21.07
CA GLU A 238 -12.87 -15.89 -21.67
C GLU A 238 -11.36 -15.60 -21.81
N ILE A 239 -10.81 -14.71 -20.94
CA ILE A 239 -9.40 -14.32 -20.95
C ILE A 239 -8.60 -15.29 -20.09
N ASN A 240 -8.08 -16.37 -20.66
CA ASN A 240 -7.45 -17.46 -19.92
C ASN A 240 -6.11 -17.11 -19.24
N ASN A 241 -5.31 -16.18 -19.78
CA ASN A 241 -3.98 -15.81 -19.25
C ASN A 241 -3.76 -14.29 -19.17
N GLY A 242 -4.82 -13.50 -19.06
CA GLY A 242 -4.75 -12.04 -19.18
C GLY A 242 -4.47 -11.27 -17.90
N THR A 243 -4.58 -11.91 -16.75
CA THR A 243 -4.43 -11.23 -15.44
C THR A 243 -3.05 -10.60 -15.25
N GLY A 244 -1.99 -11.27 -15.69
CA GLY A 244 -0.63 -10.73 -15.64
C GLY A 244 -0.49 -9.43 -16.44
N LEU A 245 -1.03 -9.41 -17.68
CA LEU A 245 -1.05 -8.22 -18.53
C LEU A 245 -1.90 -7.09 -17.91
N PHE A 246 -3.03 -7.42 -17.29
CA PHE A 246 -3.86 -6.47 -16.57
C PHE A 246 -3.06 -5.72 -15.49
N PHE A 247 -2.43 -6.46 -14.57
CA PHE A 247 -1.64 -5.85 -13.50
C PHE A 247 -0.37 -5.16 -14.01
N MET A 248 0.22 -5.62 -15.11
CA MET A 248 1.33 -4.92 -15.76
C MET A 248 0.87 -3.55 -16.30
N LEU A 249 -0.25 -3.47 -17.00
CA LEU A 249 -0.80 -2.21 -17.51
C LEU A 249 -1.21 -1.28 -16.36
N PHE A 250 -1.80 -1.82 -15.30
CA PHE A 250 -2.10 -1.09 -14.09
C PHE A 250 -0.82 -0.49 -13.47
N ALA A 251 0.26 -1.28 -13.35
CA ALA A 251 1.55 -0.81 -12.83
C ALA A 251 2.18 0.26 -13.74
N ILE A 252 2.09 0.12 -15.06
CA ILE A 252 2.54 1.14 -16.02
C ILE A 252 1.77 2.44 -15.79
N GLY A 253 0.45 2.40 -15.62
CA GLY A 253 -0.36 3.56 -15.28
C GLY A 253 0.09 4.25 -13.99
N LEU A 254 0.35 3.47 -12.93
CA LEU A 254 0.92 3.95 -11.67
C LEU A 254 2.27 4.66 -11.87
N ILE A 255 3.18 4.10 -12.67
CA ILE A 255 4.51 4.67 -12.91
C ILE A 255 4.39 5.97 -13.71
N VAL A 256 3.61 5.98 -14.78
CA VAL A 256 3.38 7.16 -15.62
C VAL A 256 2.80 8.32 -14.78
N SER A 257 1.82 8.02 -13.92
CA SER A 257 1.23 9.04 -13.05
C SER A 257 2.23 9.58 -12.02
N ARG A 258 3.13 8.76 -11.50
CA ARG A 258 4.17 9.22 -10.56
C ARG A 258 5.15 10.18 -11.23
N LEU A 259 5.54 9.89 -12.47
CA LEU A 259 6.47 10.74 -13.22
C LEU A 259 5.83 12.09 -13.60
N THR A 260 4.55 12.09 -13.97
CA THR A 260 3.83 13.31 -14.36
C THR A 260 3.29 14.09 -13.16
N GLY A 261 2.77 13.40 -12.14
CA GLY A 261 2.16 13.99 -10.95
C GLY A 261 3.15 14.60 -9.97
N ALA A 262 4.37 14.04 -9.86
CA ALA A 262 5.40 14.58 -8.98
C ALA A 262 5.72 16.05 -9.27
N HIS A 263 5.74 16.44 -10.55
CA HIS A 263 5.97 17.84 -10.94
C HIS A 263 4.83 18.78 -10.50
N ALA A 264 3.58 18.34 -10.59
CA ALA A 264 2.43 19.10 -10.10
C ALA A 264 2.47 19.26 -8.58
N LEU A 265 2.83 18.18 -7.85
CA LEU A 265 3.01 18.22 -6.40
C LEU A 265 4.17 19.14 -5.99
N ALA A 266 5.29 19.13 -6.74
CA ALA A 266 6.41 20.04 -6.52
C ALA A 266 6.01 21.53 -6.62
N LYS A 267 5.00 21.84 -7.44
CA LYS A 267 4.42 23.18 -7.59
C LYS A 267 3.32 23.49 -6.57
N GLY A 268 3.10 22.63 -5.57
CA GLY A 268 2.02 22.79 -4.59
C GLY A 268 0.61 22.57 -5.15
N GLN A 269 0.47 21.99 -6.35
CA GLN A 269 -0.82 21.77 -7.01
C GLN A 269 -1.47 20.47 -6.54
N ILE A 270 -1.61 20.30 -5.20
CA ILE A 270 -2.13 19.07 -4.58
C ILE A 270 -3.54 18.78 -5.08
N HIS A 271 -4.42 19.78 -5.09
CA HIS A 271 -5.81 19.62 -5.56
C HIS A 271 -5.90 19.24 -7.03
N ARG A 272 -5.06 19.82 -7.89
CA ARG A 272 -5.03 19.46 -9.30
C ARG A 272 -4.68 17.98 -9.48
N ASN A 273 -3.67 17.52 -8.76
CA ASN A 273 -3.24 16.12 -8.82
C ASN A 273 -4.33 15.18 -8.26
N ALA A 274 -4.94 15.55 -7.13
CA ALA A 274 -6.04 14.79 -6.53
C ALA A 274 -7.25 14.72 -7.46
N SER A 275 -7.71 15.85 -8.02
CA SER A 275 -8.86 15.91 -8.92
C SER A 275 -8.64 15.09 -10.19
N MET A 276 -7.46 15.22 -10.81
CA MET A 276 -7.09 14.38 -11.96
C MET A 276 -7.15 12.90 -11.60
N GLY A 277 -6.55 12.52 -10.47
CA GLY A 277 -6.51 11.13 -10.02
C GLY A 277 -7.91 10.56 -9.75
N VAL A 278 -8.72 11.32 -9.03
CA VAL A 278 -10.11 10.96 -8.68
C VAL A 278 -10.96 10.73 -9.93
N LEU A 279 -10.96 11.68 -10.86
CA LEU A 279 -11.77 11.58 -12.09
C LEU A 279 -11.27 10.50 -13.03
N THR A 280 -9.94 10.35 -13.17
CA THR A 280 -9.34 9.31 -14.01
C THR A 280 -9.64 7.92 -13.44
N ALA A 281 -9.51 7.73 -12.12
CA ALA A 281 -9.87 6.45 -11.49
C ALA A 281 -11.34 6.12 -11.70
N PHE A 282 -12.23 7.06 -11.47
CA PHE A 282 -13.67 6.87 -11.70
C PHE A 282 -13.98 6.48 -13.15
N ALA A 283 -13.40 7.18 -14.12
CA ALA A 283 -13.56 6.84 -15.54
C ALA A 283 -13.08 5.41 -15.85
N GLY A 284 -11.97 4.98 -15.27
CA GLY A 284 -11.44 3.62 -15.41
C GLY A 284 -12.36 2.56 -14.80
N TYR A 285 -12.89 2.79 -13.59
CA TYR A 285 -13.85 1.87 -12.98
C TYR A 285 -15.18 1.82 -13.73
N LEU A 286 -15.66 2.94 -14.21
CA LEU A 286 -16.88 3.02 -15.03
C LEU A 286 -16.71 2.26 -16.35
N LEU A 287 -15.59 2.48 -17.04
CA LEU A 287 -15.23 1.76 -18.27
C LEU A 287 -15.21 0.24 -18.02
N PHE A 288 -14.55 -0.20 -16.93
CA PHE A 288 -14.46 -1.60 -16.58
C PHE A 288 -15.84 -2.22 -16.31
N ALA A 289 -16.69 -1.52 -15.58
CA ALA A 289 -18.00 -2.03 -15.18
C ALA A 289 -19.01 -2.07 -16.34
N THR A 290 -18.93 -1.12 -17.28
CA THR A 290 -19.96 -0.94 -18.31
C THR A 290 -19.64 -1.67 -19.62
N LEU A 291 -18.37 -1.79 -20.00
CA LEU A 291 -17.98 -2.41 -21.27
C LEU A 291 -17.36 -3.80 -21.06
N HIS A 292 -18.17 -4.83 -21.25
CA HIS A 292 -17.78 -6.24 -21.11
C HIS A 292 -17.00 -6.73 -22.34
N HIS A 293 -15.82 -6.16 -22.57
CA HIS A 293 -14.98 -6.44 -23.73
C HIS A 293 -13.50 -6.50 -23.35
N PRO A 294 -12.68 -7.42 -23.90
CA PRO A 294 -11.26 -7.54 -23.57
C PRO A 294 -10.46 -6.24 -23.68
N LEU A 295 -10.73 -5.40 -24.69
CA LEU A 295 -10.06 -4.10 -24.83
C LEU A 295 -10.38 -3.17 -23.65
N ALA A 296 -11.64 -3.11 -23.21
CA ALA A 296 -12.05 -2.31 -22.05
C ALA A 296 -11.42 -2.85 -20.75
N TYR A 297 -11.30 -4.16 -20.60
CA TYR A 297 -10.62 -4.82 -19.49
C TYR A 297 -9.17 -4.31 -19.36
N TYR A 298 -8.38 -4.34 -20.44
CA TYR A 298 -6.99 -3.90 -20.42
C TYR A 298 -6.83 -2.37 -20.37
N ALA A 299 -7.65 -1.63 -21.09
CA ALA A 299 -7.60 -0.17 -21.08
C ALA A 299 -7.93 0.39 -19.69
N SER A 300 -8.95 -0.17 -19.02
CA SER A 300 -9.32 0.24 -17.66
C SER A 300 -8.20 -0.01 -16.66
N ALA A 301 -7.41 -1.08 -16.80
CA ALA A 301 -6.26 -1.35 -15.95
C ALA A 301 -5.28 -0.17 -15.94
N PHE A 302 -4.88 0.28 -17.12
CA PHE A 302 -3.99 1.44 -17.27
C PHE A 302 -4.62 2.72 -16.70
N ILE A 303 -5.89 2.98 -17.02
CA ILE A 303 -6.61 4.20 -16.58
C ILE A 303 -6.76 4.22 -15.07
N VAL A 304 -7.17 3.10 -14.43
CA VAL A 304 -7.27 2.99 -12.97
C VAL A 304 -5.91 3.15 -12.32
N GLY A 305 -4.86 2.53 -12.88
CA GLY A 305 -3.48 2.69 -12.41
C GLY A 305 -3.03 4.15 -12.47
N LEU A 306 -3.29 4.83 -13.58
CA LEU A 306 -2.99 6.26 -13.76
C LEU A 306 -3.72 7.12 -12.72
N GLY A 307 -5.01 6.86 -12.50
CA GLY A 307 -5.82 7.56 -11.50
C GLY A 307 -5.31 7.36 -10.07
N ASN A 308 -5.08 6.11 -9.66
CA ASN A 308 -4.57 5.79 -8.33
C ASN A 308 -3.18 6.39 -8.08
N GLY A 309 -2.33 6.40 -9.10
CA GLY A 309 -1.00 6.96 -9.00
C GLY A 309 -0.97 8.48 -8.83
N HIS A 310 -1.93 9.22 -9.35
CA HIS A 310 -2.10 10.65 -9.09
C HIS A 310 -2.77 10.90 -7.74
N MET A 311 -3.84 10.17 -7.43
CA MET A 311 -4.66 10.39 -6.25
C MET A 311 -3.92 10.10 -4.95
N TYR A 312 -3.31 8.92 -4.81
CA TYR A 312 -2.75 8.47 -3.53
C TYR A 312 -1.69 9.43 -2.95
N PRO A 313 -0.66 9.90 -3.71
CA PRO A 313 0.31 10.83 -3.16
C PRO A 313 -0.28 12.22 -2.88
N ALA A 314 -1.33 12.63 -3.60
CA ALA A 314 -2.02 13.88 -3.30
C ALA A 314 -2.73 13.79 -1.94
N PHE A 315 -3.48 12.71 -1.68
CA PHE A 315 -4.08 12.48 -0.36
C PHE A 315 -3.04 12.31 0.74
N GLN A 316 -1.92 11.65 0.46
CA GLN A 316 -0.84 11.53 1.42
C GLN A 316 -0.27 12.92 1.82
N ASN A 317 -0.08 13.81 0.83
CA ASN A 317 0.30 15.19 1.11
C ASN A 317 -0.78 15.92 1.93
N MET A 318 -2.06 15.75 1.61
CA MET A 318 -3.16 16.35 2.40
C MET A 318 -3.08 15.92 3.87
N PHE A 319 -2.90 14.63 4.17
CA PHE A 319 -2.76 14.16 5.55
C PHE A 319 -1.55 14.77 6.25
N ILE A 320 -0.41 14.90 5.56
CA ILE A 320 0.81 15.51 6.13
C ILE A 320 0.60 17.00 6.39
N ASP A 321 -0.08 17.72 5.52
CA ASP A 321 -0.30 19.17 5.65
C ASP A 321 -1.40 19.52 6.66
N LEU A 322 -2.30 18.56 6.96
CA LEU A 322 -3.28 18.68 8.05
C LEU A 322 -2.69 18.35 9.43
N ALA A 323 -1.52 17.73 9.48
CA ALA A 323 -0.89 17.27 10.71
C ALA A 323 0.14 18.27 11.24
N GLU A 324 0.23 18.39 12.56
CA GLU A 324 1.34 19.06 13.21
C GLU A 324 2.67 18.33 12.95
N HIS A 325 3.79 19.00 13.22
CA HIS A 325 5.11 18.42 12.92
C HIS A 325 5.40 17.14 13.72
N ASP A 326 4.85 17.02 14.90
CA ASP A 326 4.95 15.89 15.83
C ASP A 326 3.89 14.80 15.58
N GLN A 327 2.92 15.02 14.65
CA GLN A 327 1.87 14.09 14.28
C GLN A 327 2.06 13.45 12.89
N ARG A 328 3.25 13.53 12.29
CA ARG A 328 3.47 12.97 10.92
C ARG A 328 3.33 11.46 10.86
N GLY A 329 3.73 10.75 11.92
CA GLY A 329 3.54 9.32 12.03
C GLY A 329 2.06 8.97 12.09
N THR A 330 1.29 9.68 12.91
CA THR A 330 -0.18 9.56 12.99
C THR A 330 -0.84 9.86 11.66
N ALA A 331 -0.41 10.89 10.93
CA ALA A 331 -0.93 11.20 9.60
C ALA A 331 -0.70 10.05 8.61
N ASN A 332 0.53 9.51 8.56
CA ASN A 332 0.85 8.37 7.69
C ASN A 332 0.10 7.09 8.08
N SER A 333 -0.04 6.80 9.37
CA SER A 333 -0.81 5.64 9.82
C SER A 333 -2.28 5.79 9.47
N SER A 334 -2.84 7.00 9.57
CA SER A 334 -4.26 7.27 9.30
C SER A 334 -4.62 7.02 7.83
N ILE A 335 -3.82 7.50 6.89
CA ILE A 335 -4.10 7.22 5.46
C ILE A 335 -3.96 5.73 5.14
N LEU A 336 -2.95 5.05 5.70
CA LEU A 336 -2.77 3.61 5.47
C LEU A 336 -3.90 2.79 6.11
N THR A 337 -4.36 3.17 7.30
CA THR A 337 -5.50 2.53 7.98
C THR A 337 -6.79 2.74 7.18
N ALA A 338 -7.06 3.97 6.71
CA ALA A 338 -8.22 4.26 5.88
C ALA A 338 -8.19 3.48 4.55
N TRP A 339 -7.01 3.35 3.93
CA TRP A 339 -6.82 2.54 2.74
C TRP A 339 -7.14 1.07 3.00
N ASP A 340 -6.61 0.48 4.07
CA ASP A 340 -6.82 -0.95 4.37
C ASP A 340 -8.26 -1.26 4.74
N ILE A 341 -8.92 -0.37 5.49
CA ILE A 341 -10.35 -0.51 5.80
C ILE A 341 -11.17 -0.54 4.49
N GLY A 342 -10.89 0.38 3.58
CA GLY A 342 -11.58 0.42 2.30
C GLY A 342 -11.33 -0.85 1.48
N VAL A 343 -10.07 -1.30 1.34
CA VAL A 343 -9.74 -2.55 0.64
C VAL A 343 -10.47 -3.74 1.26
N GLY A 344 -10.41 -3.89 2.59
CA GLY A 344 -11.07 -4.98 3.29
C GLY A 344 -12.58 -5.01 3.07
N MET A 345 -13.22 -3.85 3.19
CA MET A 345 -14.66 -3.71 2.89
C MET A 345 -14.98 -4.04 1.44
N GLY A 346 -14.14 -3.60 0.49
CA GLY A 346 -14.30 -3.89 -0.93
C GLY A 346 -14.21 -5.39 -1.23
N VAL A 347 -13.24 -6.08 -0.63
CA VAL A 347 -13.08 -7.54 -0.77
C VAL A 347 -14.32 -8.27 -0.23
N LEU A 348 -14.77 -7.93 0.96
CA LEU A 348 -15.92 -8.58 1.60
C LEU A 348 -17.22 -8.32 0.83
N CYS A 349 -17.54 -7.06 0.56
CA CYS A 349 -18.77 -6.70 -0.16
C CYS A 349 -18.74 -7.21 -1.61
N GLY A 350 -17.56 -7.13 -2.27
CA GLY A 350 -17.37 -7.67 -3.62
C GLY A 350 -17.58 -9.18 -3.67
N GLY A 351 -17.15 -9.93 -2.65
CA GLY A 351 -17.39 -11.37 -2.53
C GLY A 351 -18.87 -11.70 -2.45
N VAL A 352 -19.58 -11.06 -1.52
CA VAL A 352 -21.03 -11.25 -1.34
C VAL A 352 -21.80 -10.89 -2.61
N LEU A 353 -21.49 -9.77 -3.24
CA LEU A 353 -22.16 -9.36 -4.48
C LEU A 353 -21.86 -10.31 -5.64
N SER A 354 -20.62 -10.77 -5.76
CA SER A 354 -20.22 -11.71 -6.81
C SER A 354 -20.89 -13.06 -6.68
N GLU A 355 -21.09 -13.54 -5.46
CA GLU A 355 -21.74 -14.83 -5.19
C GLU A 355 -23.24 -14.78 -5.50
N HIS A 356 -23.95 -13.73 -5.08
CA HIS A 356 -25.40 -13.66 -5.21
C HIS A 356 -25.90 -13.02 -6.50
N LEU A 357 -25.13 -12.10 -7.09
CA LEU A 357 -25.55 -11.27 -8.24
C LEU A 357 -24.56 -11.33 -9.41
N GLY A 358 -23.51 -12.12 -9.28
CA GLY A 358 -22.44 -12.25 -10.29
C GLY A 358 -21.38 -11.15 -10.23
N TYR A 359 -20.22 -11.41 -10.85
CA TYR A 359 -19.06 -10.49 -10.79
C TYR A 359 -19.34 -9.09 -11.35
N GLY A 360 -20.17 -8.98 -12.37
CA GLY A 360 -20.54 -7.67 -12.95
C GLY A 360 -21.13 -6.71 -11.89
N SER A 361 -21.98 -7.22 -11.01
CA SER A 361 -22.60 -6.40 -9.94
C SER A 361 -21.56 -5.85 -8.94
N ALA A 362 -20.54 -6.62 -8.61
CA ALA A 362 -19.45 -6.17 -7.75
C ALA A 362 -18.67 -5.02 -8.38
N PHE A 363 -18.41 -5.07 -9.70
CA PHE A 363 -17.73 -3.99 -10.41
C PHE A 363 -18.61 -2.76 -10.61
N TYR A 364 -19.94 -2.91 -10.83
CA TYR A 364 -20.85 -1.78 -10.79
C TYR A 364 -20.90 -1.11 -9.42
N ALA A 365 -20.91 -1.89 -8.33
CA ALA A 365 -20.82 -1.36 -6.98
C ALA A 365 -19.48 -0.63 -6.75
N ALA A 366 -18.36 -1.17 -7.23
CA ALA A 366 -17.06 -0.53 -7.17
C ALA A 366 -17.05 0.82 -7.92
N ALA A 367 -17.61 0.88 -9.13
CA ALA A 367 -17.72 2.11 -9.89
C ALA A 367 -18.63 3.14 -9.20
N LEU A 368 -19.77 2.71 -8.63
CA LEU A 368 -20.69 3.56 -7.88
C LEU A 368 -20.01 4.16 -6.64
N VAL A 369 -19.38 3.33 -5.81
CA VAL A 369 -18.67 3.79 -4.59
C VAL A 369 -17.54 4.74 -4.94
N ASN A 370 -16.79 4.48 -6.02
CA ASN A 370 -15.75 5.37 -6.51
C ASN A 370 -16.33 6.73 -6.95
N GLY A 371 -17.45 6.72 -7.69
CA GLY A 371 -18.15 7.92 -8.10
C GLY A 371 -18.69 8.74 -6.91
N LEU A 372 -19.27 8.08 -5.90
CA LEU A 372 -19.67 8.72 -4.65
C LEU A 372 -18.48 9.35 -3.92
N GLY A 373 -17.32 8.65 -3.92
CA GLY A 373 -16.07 9.19 -3.41
C GLY A 373 -15.60 10.43 -4.16
N ALA A 374 -15.78 10.47 -5.48
CA ALA A 374 -15.47 11.65 -6.29
C ALA A 374 -16.37 12.84 -5.90
N VAL A 375 -17.68 12.63 -5.81
CA VAL A 375 -18.62 13.65 -5.35
C VAL A 375 -18.26 14.14 -3.94
N TRP A 376 -17.97 13.22 -3.02
CA TRP A 376 -17.55 13.56 -1.65
C TRP A 376 -16.28 14.41 -1.65
N TYR A 377 -15.29 14.06 -2.48
CA TYR A 377 -14.05 14.82 -2.61
C TYR A 377 -14.31 16.28 -2.99
N PHE A 378 -15.09 16.52 -4.05
CA PHE A 378 -15.36 17.88 -4.53
C PHE A 378 -16.22 18.69 -3.56
N LEU A 379 -17.19 18.07 -2.90
CA LEU A 379 -18.11 18.80 -2.01
C LEU A 379 -17.52 19.05 -0.62
N HIS A 380 -16.74 18.12 -0.07
CA HIS A 380 -16.35 18.15 1.34
C HIS A 380 -14.84 18.20 1.58
N VAL A 381 -14.03 17.50 0.78
CA VAL A 381 -12.58 17.41 1.00
C VAL A 381 -11.86 18.67 0.51
N HIS A 382 -12.13 19.09 -0.72
CA HIS A 382 -11.45 20.24 -1.34
C HIS A 382 -11.53 21.49 -0.47
N GLY A 383 -12.71 21.91 -0.06
CA GLY A 383 -12.92 23.11 0.76
C GLY A 383 -12.50 22.93 2.22
N HIS A 384 -12.52 21.69 2.75
CA HIS A 384 -12.03 21.39 4.09
C HIS A 384 -10.52 21.54 4.17
N PHE A 385 -9.80 20.90 3.26
CA PHE A 385 -8.34 20.94 3.22
C PHE A 385 -7.80 22.38 3.13
N GLU A 386 -8.35 23.21 2.21
CA GLU A 386 -7.91 24.61 2.08
C GLU A 386 -8.10 25.45 3.34
N ARG A 387 -9.12 25.14 4.15
CA ARG A 387 -9.38 25.85 5.41
C ARG A 387 -8.59 25.33 6.60
N CYS A 388 -8.22 24.05 6.58
CA CYS A 388 -7.66 23.38 7.75
C CYS A 388 -6.18 23.01 7.59
N ARG A 389 -5.57 23.20 6.41
CA ARG A 389 -4.14 22.95 6.19
C ARG A 389 -3.28 23.86 7.08
N LEU A 390 -2.22 23.30 7.62
CA LEU A 390 -1.28 24.01 8.49
C LEU A 390 -0.06 24.55 7.73
N ARG A 391 0.08 24.19 6.45
CA ARG A 391 1.25 24.52 5.61
C ARG A 391 0.84 24.83 4.19
#